data_874cc5fd16d1e6fc987386b857ec590d
#
_entry.id   874cc5fd16d1e6fc987386b857ec590d
#
_cell.length_a   1.000
_cell.length_b   1.000
_cell.length_c   1.000
_cell.angle_alpha   90.00
_cell.angle_beta   90.00
_cell.angle_gamma   90.00
#
_symmetry.space_group_name_H-M   'P 1'
#
loop_
_entity.id
_entity.type
_entity.pdbx_description
1 polymer ?
#
loop_
_entity_poly.entity_id
_entity_poly.type
_entity_poly.pdbx_seq_one_letter_code
_entity_poly.pdbx_strand_id
1 'polypeptide(L)'
;LQDDGFMSRALQYAKGFNALLMVYPENKSIAGKSQINESKNSVLLGMKGLPALAEEMHIARDIFLASYNETKIHISNISTAGAVALIRKAKKDGVQVSCDVTAHHLVFTEELLSDFDSNYKVKPPLRGKADVKALIAGLKDGTIDAITSQHRPEEIEFKNVWLSSVNEYIKNNPTVDVFLPIVKDINSEGAFISYC
;
A
#
# COMPACT_ATOMS: atom_id res chain seq x y z
N LEU A 1 -4.34 -10.69 -8.44
CA LEU A 1 -4.38 -12.07 -8.95
C LEU A 1 -3.91 -13.02 -7.84
N GLN A 2 -4.74 -14.02 -7.48
CA GLN A 2 -4.43 -14.98 -6.39
C GLN A 2 -3.79 -16.27 -6.92
N ASP A 3 -4.07 -16.63 -8.17
CA ASP A 3 -3.53 -17.83 -8.82
C ASP A 3 -2.14 -17.54 -9.40
N ASP A 4 -1.15 -18.31 -8.98
CA ASP A 4 0.27 -18.11 -9.36
C ASP A 4 0.51 -18.44 -10.83
N GLY A 5 -0.12 -19.48 -11.35
CA GLY A 5 0.00 -19.86 -12.76
C GLY A 5 -0.64 -18.84 -13.68
N PHE A 6 -1.76 -18.25 -13.27
CA PHE A 6 -2.39 -17.17 -14.03
C PHE A 6 -1.51 -15.91 -14.00
N MET A 7 -0.96 -15.57 -12.84
CA MET A 7 -0.06 -14.42 -12.69
C MET A 7 1.19 -14.57 -13.59
N SER A 8 1.81 -15.75 -13.60
CA SER A 8 2.98 -16.03 -14.46
C SER A 8 2.64 -15.85 -15.95
N ARG A 9 1.48 -16.39 -16.40
CA ARG A 9 1.02 -16.21 -17.79
C ARG A 9 0.73 -14.75 -18.13
N ALA A 10 0.14 -13.99 -17.19
CA ALA A 10 -0.11 -12.56 -17.38
C ALA A 10 1.19 -11.77 -17.55
N LEU A 11 2.23 -12.08 -16.76
CA LEU A 11 3.55 -11.48 -16.89
C LEU A 11 4.20 -11.82 -18.24
N GLN A 12 4.15 -13.09 -18.67
CA GLN A 12 4.66 -13.51 -19.98
C GLN A 12 3.96 -12.77 -21.13
N TYR A 13 2.64 -12.63 -21.03
CA TYR A 13 1.87 -11.90 -22.03
C TYR A 13 2.24 -10.42 -22.05
N ALA A 14 2.35 -9.78 -20.88
CA ALA A 14 2.74 -8.38 -20.76
C ALA A 14 4.16 -8.11 -21.31
N LYS A 15 5.08 -9.08 -21.17
CA LYS A 15 6.45 -9.01 -21.73
C LYS A 15 6.41 -8.79 -23.25
N GLY A 16 5.52 -9.48 -23.96
CA GLY A 16 5.41 -9.37 -25.43
C GLY A 16 5.09 -7.96 -25.93
N PHE A 17 4.48 -7.14 -25.08
CA PHE A 17 4.12 -5.74 -25.38
C PHE A 17 4.99 -4.73 -24.64
N ASN A 18 5.99 -5.19 -23.90
CA ASN A 18 6.78 -4.36 -22.96
C ASN A 18 5.89 -3.58 -21.97
N ALA A 19 4.74 -4.14 -21.62
CA ALA A 19 3.76 -3.51 -20.73
C ALA A 19 4.15 -3.65 -19.25
N LEU A 20 3.74 -2.67 -18.44
CA LEU A 20 3.86 -2.69 -16.99
C LEU A 20 2.61 -3.35 -16.40
N LEU A 21 2.79 -4.43 -15.64
CA LEU A 21 1.70 -5.04 -14.89
C LEU A 21 1.61 -4.40 -13.50
N MET A 22 0.45 -3.83 -13.17
CA MET A 22 0.18 -3.27 -11.86
C MET A 22 -0.57 -4.28 -10.99
N VAL A 23 -0.13 -4.46 -9.76
CA VAL A 23 -0.73 -5.41 -8.81
C VAL A 23 -0.99 -4.75 -7.45
N TYR A 24 -2.10 -5.13 -6.84
CA TYR A 24 -2.41 -4.82 -5.45
C TYR A 24 -2.02 -6.02 -4.58
N PRO A 25 -1.08 -5.88 -3.62
CA PRO A 25 -0.48 -7.00 -2.91
C PRO A 25 -1.32 -7.41 -1.70
N GLU A 26 -2.27 -8.29 -1.89
CA GLU A 26 -3.05 -8.88 -0.80
C GLU A 26 -3.26 -10.36 -1.02
N ASN A 27 -2.72 -11.18 -0.14
CA ASN A 27 -3.05 -12.59 -0.09
C ASN A 27 -4.41 -12.79 0.60
N LYS A 28 -5.45 -13.08 -0.18
CA LYS A 28 -6.83 -13.19 0.31
C LYS A 28 -7.03 -14.35 1.28
N SER A 29 -6.27 -15.42 1.17
CA SER A 29 -6.39 -16.56 2.06
C SER A 29 -5.90 -16.23 3.48
N ILE A 30 -4.85 -15.42 3.59
CA ILE A 30 -4.33 -14.91 4.87
C ILE A 30 -5.20 -13.76 5.39
N ALA A 31 -5.53 -12.82 4.52
CA ALA A 31 -6.35 -11.65 4.87
C ALA A 31 -7.75 -12.06 5.39
N GLY A 32 -8.40 -12.99 4.70
CA GLY A 32 -9.76 -13.43 5.07
C GLY A 32 -10.73 -12.26 5.17
N LYS A 33 -11.42 -12.15 6.32
CA LYS A 33 -12.35 -11.05 6.65
C LYS A 33 -11.71 -10.01 7.59
N SER A 34 -10.41 -9.79 7.49
CA SER A 34 -9.70 -8.81 8.32
C SER A 34 -10.11 -7.39 7.97
N GLN A 35 -10.12 -6.52 8.97
CA GLN A 35 -10.68 -5.18 8.84
C GLN A 35 -9.67 -4.08 9.17
N ILE A 36 -8.77 -4.32 10.11
CA ILE A 36 -7.76 -3.38 10.59
C ILE A 36 -6.40 -4.05 10.65
N ASN A 37 -5.35 -3.32 10.98
CA ASN A 37 -4.02 -3.91 11.19
C ASN A 37 -4.02 -4.94 12.32
N GLU A 38 -3.30 -6.04 12.15
CA GLU A 38 -3.08 -7.02 13.22
C GLU A 38 -2.10 -6.45 14.25
N SER A 39 -2.61 -6.13 15.41
CA SER A 39 -1.84 -5.51 16.49
C SER A 39 -2.55 -5.67 17.85
N LYS A 40 -1.99 -5.07 18.89
CA LYS A 40 -2.67 -4.96 20.17
C LYS A 40 -4.00 -4.21 20.06
N ASN A 41 -4.07 -3.19 19.17
CA ASN A 41 -5.28 -2.41 18.96
C ASN A 41 -6.40 -3.27 18.35
N SER A 42 -6.10 -4.18 17.42
CA SER A 42 -7.11 -5.07 16.85
C SER A 42 -7.76 -5.96 17.92
N VAL A 43 -6.96 -6.43 18.87
CA VAL A 43 -7.45 -7.24 19.99
C VAL A 43 -8.30 -6.40 20.93
N LEU A 44 -7.87 -5.19 21.30
CA LEU A 44 -8.61 -4.28 22.18
C LEU A 44 -9.96 -3.87 21.58
N LEU A 45 -10.00 -3.66 20.27
CA LEU A 45 -11.22 -3.28 19.53
C LEU A 45 -12.11 -4.50 19.19
N GLY A 46 -11.68 -5.73 19.52
CA GLY A 46 -12.41 -6.95 19.15
C GLY A 46 -12.54 -7.17 17.64
N MET A 47 -11.67 -6.58 16.84
CA MET A 47 -11.71 -6.65 15.39
C MET A 47 -10.65 -7.59 14.85
N LYS A 48 -10.98 -8.28 13.73
CA LYS A 48 -10.03 -9.18 13.09
C LYS A 48 -8.92 -8.38 12.41
N GLY A 49 -7.67 -8.62 12.85
CA GLY A 49 -6.49 -7.98 12.30
C GLY A 49 -6.05 -8.56 10.95
N LEU A 50 -5.54 -7.70 10.07
CA LEU A 50 -4.86 -8.05 8.82
C LEU A 50 -3.36 -8.12 9.07
N PRO A 51 -2.75 -9.31 9.07
CA PRO A 51 -1.33 -9.44 9.29
C PRO A 51 -0.53 -8.79 8.13
N ALA A 52 0.60 -8.17 8.47
CA ALA A 52 1.55 -7.67 7.48
C ALA A 52 1.97 -8.76 6.48
N LEU A 53 2.04 -9.99 6.96
CA LEU A 53 2.36 -11.19 6.17
C LEU A 53 1.47 -11.34 4.92
N ALA A 54 0.20 -10.93 4.97
CA ALA A 54 -0.71 -11.02 3.82
C ALA A 54 -0.24 -10.16 2.64
N GLU A 55 0.35 -9.02 2.90
CA GLU A 55 0.96 -8.11 1.92
C GLU A 55 2.34 -8.63 1.50
N GLU A 56 3.19 -8.92 2.47
CA GLU A 56 4.60 -9.28 2.25
C GLU A 56 4.78 -10.58 1.46
N MET A 57 3.99 -11.61 1.76
CA MET A 57 4.02 -12.86 0.99
C MET A 57 3.58 -12.65 -0.47
N HIS A 58 2.55 -11.82 -0.68
CA HIS A 58 2.09 -11.53 -2.03
C HIS A 58 3.15 -10.77 -2.83
N ILE A 59 3.79 -9.78 -2.21
CA ILE A 59 4.92 -9.04 -2.79
C ILE A 59 6.09 -9.97 -3.13
N ALA A 60 6.49 -10.81 -2.19
CA ALA A 60 7.60 -11.76 -2.41
C ALA A 60 7.33 -12.69 -3.59
N ARG A 61 6.10 -13.24 -3.69
CA ARG A 61 5.66 -14.05 -4.81
C ARG A 61 5.74 -13.29 -6.14
N ASP A 62 5.18 -12.08 -6.17
CA ASP A 62 5.09 -11.28 -7.40
C ASP A 62 6.48 -10.85 -7.88
N ILE A 63 7.37 -10.47 -6.97
CA ILE A 63 8.78 -10.19 -7.28
C ILE A 63 9.46 -11.44 -7.87
N PHE A 64 9.25 -12.61 -7.26
CA PHE A 64 9.84 -13.86 -7.74
C PHE A 64 9.35 -14.19 -9.15
N LEU A 65 8.05 -14.08 -9.41
CA LEU A 65 7.46 -14.33 -10.73
C LEU A 65 7.92 -13.30 -11.78
N ALA A 66 8.02 -12.02 -11.41
CA ALA A 66 8.52 -10.97 -12.29
C ALA A 66 10.00 -11.20 -12.65
N SER A 67 10.81 -11.57 -11.67
CA SER A 67 12.22 -11.92 -11.88
C SER A 67 12.37 -13.14 -12.81
N TYR A 68 11.63 -14.22 -12.55
CA TYR A 68 11.66 -15.43 -13.36
C TYR A 68 11.25 -15.17 -14.83
N ASN A 69 10.24 -14.33 -15.04
CA ASN A 69 9.75 -14.00 -16.39
C ASN A 69 10.52 -12.82 -17.02
N GLU A 70 11.47 -12.20 -16.31
CA GLU A 70 12.20 -11.00 -16.74
C GLU A 70 11.26 -9.87 -17.20
N THR A 71 10.27 -9.54 -16.38
CA THR A 71 9.21 -8.57 -16.71
C THR A 71 9.17 -7.42 -15.70
N LYS A 72 8.54 -6.33 -16.13
CA LYS A 72 8.28 -5.17 -15.29
C LYS A 72 7.03 -5.40 -14.44
N ILE A 73 7.09 -5.02 -13.18
CA ILE A 73 5.94 -5.06 -12.28
C ILE A 73 5.87 -3.77 -11.44
N HIS A 74 4.65 -3.30 -11.20
CA HIS A 74 4.39 -2.21 -10.27
C HIS A 74 3.51 -2.73 -9.12
N ILE A 75 3.97 -2.51 -7.89
CA ILE A 75 3.27 -2.94 -6.67
C ILE A 75 2.61 -1.73 -6.06
N SER A 76 1.27 -1.70 -6.12
CA SER A 76 0.50 -0.53 -5.69
C SER A 76 0.17 -0.58 -4.20
N ASN A 77 0.20 0.59 -3.56
CA ASN A 77 -0.28 0.84 -2.20
C ASN A 77 0.40 -0.05 -1.14
N ILE A 78 1.72 -0.09 -1.12
CA ILE A 78 2.44 -0.79 -0.05
C ILE A 78 2.23 -0.08 1.30
N SER A 79 2.22 -0.86 2.39
CA SER A 79 1.92 -0.32 3.71
C SER A 79 2.85 -0.80 4.83
N THR A 80 3.70 -1.80 4.60
CA THR A 80 4.50 -2.43 5.66
C THR A 80 6.00 -2.19 5.51
N ALA A 81 6.72 -2.19 6.62
CA ALA A 81 8.18 -2.13 6.64
C ALA A 81 8.84 -3.31 5.90
N GLY A 82 8.22 -4.51 6.01
CA GLY A 82 8.68 -5.69 5.32
C GLY A 82 8.53 -5.57 3.80
N ALA A 83 7.44 -4.96 3.32
CA ALA A 83 7.25 -4.65 1.89
C ALA A 83 8.38 -3.76 1.37
N VAL A 84 8.71 -2.68 2.09
CA VAL A 84 9.84 -1.80 1.72
C VAL A 84 11.15 -2.56 1.67
N ALA A 85 11.41 -3.45 2.63
CA ALA A 85 12.63 -4.24 2.66
C ALA A 85 12.73 -5.23 1.48
N LEU A 86 11.62 -5.90 1.13
CA LEU A 86 11.53 -6.83 0.00
C LEU A 86 11.79 -6.12 -1.33
N ILE A 87 11.13 -4.99 -1.56
CA ILE A 87 11.25 -4.20 -2.79
C ILE A 87 12.67 -3.62 -2.91
N ARG A 88 13.21 -3.07 -1.82
CA ARG A 88 14.59 -2.56 -1.78
C ARG A 88 15.60 -3.64 -2.19
N LYS A 89 15.44 -4.84 -1.66
CA LYS A 89 16.28 -5.99 -2.03
C LYS A 89 16.09 -6.34 -3.50
N ALA A 90 14.86 -6.46 -3.98
CA ALA A 90 14.56 -6.78 -5.37
C ALA A 90 15.18 -5.78 -6.36
N LYS A 91 15.10 -4.47 -6.08
CA LYS A 91 15.75 -3.42 -6.88
C LYS A 91 17.28 -3.59 -6.89
N LYS A 92 17.90 -3.90 -5.75
CA LYS A 92 19.35 -4.19 -5.67
C LYS A 92 19.74 -5.42 -6.47
N ASP A 93 18.87 -6.43 -6.49
CA ASP A 93 19.08 -7.68 -7.25
C ASP A 93 18.78 -7.49 -8.77
N GLY A 94 18.43 -6.26 -9.22
CA GLY A 94 18.20 -5.92 -10.62
C GLY A 94 16.81 -6.27 -11.15
N VAL A 95 15.85 -6.63 -10.29
CA VAL A 95 14.46 -6.88 -10.69
C VAL A 95 13.81 -5.55 -11.08
N GLN A 96 13.10 -5.55 -12.22
CA GLN A 96 12.38 -4.36 -12.69
C GLN A 96 11.06 -4.18 -11.92
N VAL A 97 11.17 -3.75 -10.68
CA VAL A 97 10.04 -3.50 -9.79
C VAL A 97 9.95 -2.03 -9.43
N SER A 98 8.75 -1.48 -9.50
CA SER A 98 8.41 -0.17 -8.95
C SER A 98 7.25 -0.31 -7.95
N CYS A 99 7.05 0.68 -7.09
CA CYS A 99 5.94 0.67 -6.15
C CYS A 99 5.47 2.08 -5.79
N ASP A 100 4.27 2.14 -5.26
CA ASP A 100 3.71 3.36 -4.69
C ASP A 100 3.24 3.16 -3.25
N VAL A 101 3.10 4.26 -2.54
CA VAL A 101 2.51 4.34 -1.21
C VAL A 101 1.40 5.39 -1.20
N THR A 102 0.37 5.17 -0.42
CA THR A 102 -0.67 6.20 -0.29
C THR A 102 -0.26 7.27 0.72
N ALA A 103 -0.64 8.51 0.45
CA ALA A 103 -0.25 9.64 1.29
C ALA A 103 -0.70 9.49 2.75
N HIS A 104 -1.88 8.93 2.99
CA HIS A 104 -2.36 8.74 4.36
C HIS A 104 -1.54 7.72 5.17
N HIS A 105 -0.87 6.75 4.52
CA HIS A 105 0.06 5.83 5.20
C HIS A 105 1.38 6.47 5.62
N LEU A 106 1.68 7.67 5.16
CA LEU A 106 2.86 8.43 5.58
C LEU A 106 2.61 9.28 6.83
N VAL A 107 1.33 9.51 7.17
CA VAL A 107 0.93 10.43 8.25
C VAL A 107 0.18 9.73 9.36
N PHE A 108 -0.75 8.85 9.00
CA PHE A 108 -1.67 8.23 9.94
C PHE A 108 -1.18 6.87 10.41
N THR A 109 -1.49 6.57 11.67
CA THR A 109 -1.23 5.26 12.27
C THR A 109 -2.53 4.61 12.73
N GLU A 110 -2.48 3.31 12.99
CA GLU A 110 -3.61 2.53 13.50
C GLU A 110 -4.20 3.04 14.82
N GLU A 111 -3.46 3.89 15.55
CA GLU A 111 -3.93 4.49 16.81
C GLU A 111 -5.19 5.35 16.62
N LEU A 112 -5.39 5.90 15.40
CA LEU A 112 -6.58 6.69 15.07
C LEU A 112 -7.88 5.88 15.00
N LEU A 113 -7.79 4.55 15.00
CA LEU A 113 -8.96 3.68 15.01
C LEU A 113 -9.53 3.44 16.42
N SER A 114 -8.89 3.96 17.49
CA SER A 114 -9.32 3.76 18.88
C SER A 114 -10.75 4.19 19.15
N ASP A 115 -11.24 5.21 18.45
CA ASP A 115 -12.59 5.77 18.63
C ASP A 115 -13.62 5.18 17.66
N PHE A 116 -13.27 4.09 16.96
CA PHE A 116 -14.11 3.45 15.93
C PHE A 116 -14.53 4.37 14.77
N ASP A 117 -13.77 5.43 14.51
CA ASP A 117 -14.06 6.33 13.39
C ASP A 117 -13.80 5.61 12.06
N SER A 118 -14.88 5.33 11.33
CA SER A 118 -14.83 4.62 10.05
C SER A 118 -14.07 5.39 8.96
N ASN A 119 -13.84 6.69 9.13
CA ASN A 119 -13.06 7.50 8.20
C ASN A 119 -11.59 7.06 8.12
N TYR A 120 -11.04 6.48 9.17
CA TYR A 120 -9.68 5.97 9.21
C TYR A 120 -9.53 4.51 8.78
N LYS A 121 -10.64 3.86 8.42
CA LYS A 121 -10.59 2.51 7.91
C LYS A 121 -10.33 2.48 6.41
N VAL A 122 -9.11 2.19 6.06
CA VAL A 122 -8.59 2.15 4.68
C VAL A 122 -8.08 0.76 4.31
N LYS A 123 -7.80 0.56 3.04
CA LYS A 123 -7.23 -0.68 2.51
C LYS A 123 -6.07 -0.37 1.55
N PRO A 124 -4.84 -0.79 1.90
CA PRO A 124 -4.44 -1.55 3.09
C PRO A 124 -4.75 -0.79 4.39
N PRO A 125 -4.82 -1.46 5.55
CA PRO A 125 -5.12 -0.79 6.81
C PRO A 125 -3.97 0.11 7.23
N LEU A 126 -4.28 1.16 8.01
CA LEU A 126 -3.27 1.98 8.67
C LEU A 126 -2.40 1.08 9.55
N ARG A 127 -1.11 1.24 9.47
CA ARG A 127 -0.11 0.44 10.19
C ARG A 127 0.45 1.17 11.40
N GLY A 128 1.40 0.53 12.07
CA GLY A 128 2.09 1.10 13.22
C GLY A 128 3.14 2.14 12.84
N LYS A 129 3.63 2.88 13.85
CA LYS A 129 4.67 3.92 13.69
C LYS A 129 5.95 3.42 13.01
N ALA A 130 6.30 2.15 13.24
CA ALA A 130 7.49 1.55 12.63
C ALA A 130 7.35 1.43 11.10
N ASP A 131 6.15 1.07 10.63
CA ASP A 131 5.84 0.98 9.21
C ASP A 131 5.84 2.36 8.55
N VAL A 132 5.18 3.34 9.16
CA VAL A 132 5.20 4.74 8.69
C VAL A 132 6.63 5.24 8.53
N LYS A 133 7.47 5.02 9.54
CA LYS A 133 8.89 5.41 9.48
C LYS A 133 9.65 4.72 8.34
N ALA A 134 9.38 3.43 8.12
CA ALA A 134 10.00 2.66 7.04
C ALA A 134 9.55 3.14 5.65
N LEU A 135 8.26 3.47 5.49
CA LEU A 135 7.71 4.03 4.26
C LEU A 135 8.35 5.37 3.92
N ILE A 136 8.46 6.28 4.89
CA ILE A 136 9.15 7.57 4.71
C ILE A 136 10.62 7.37 4.34
N ALA A 137 11.31 6.44 4.99
CA ALA A 137 12.69 6.11 4.63
C ALA A 137 12.79 5.53 3.21
N GLY A 138 11.83 4.69 2.81
CA GLY A 138 11.74 4.13 1.46
C GLY A 138 11.53 5.16 0.36
N LEU A 139 10.77 6.22 0.66
CA LEU A 139 10.65 7.38 -0.25
C LEU A 139 11.98 8.13 -0.37
N LYS A 140 12.65 8.38 0.75
CA LYS A 140 13.90 9.12 0.79
C LYS A 140 15.05 8.44 0.06
N ASP A 141 15.12 7.11 0.15
CA ASP A 141 16.19 6.34 -0.51
C ASP A 141 15.83 5.85 -1.93
N GLY A 142 14.66 6.25 -2.46
CA GLY A 142 14.22 5.87 -3.81
C GLY A 142 13.74 4.42 -3.94
N THR A 143 13.50 3.73 -2.84
CA THR A 143 12.86 2.41 -2.86
C THR A 143 11.40 2.51 -3.31
N ILE A 144 10.69 3.56 -2.87
CA ILE A 144 9.32 3.87 -3.27
C ILE A 144 9.37 4.94 -4.36
N ASP A 145 8.68 4.69 -5.47
CA ASP A 145 8.78 5.49 -6.70
C ASP A 145 7.72 6.59 -6.77
N ALA A 146 6.56 6.40 -6.13
CA ALA A 146 5.45 7.34 -6.23
C ALA A 146 4.61 7.40 -4.94
N ILE A 147 3.88 8.52 -4.79
CA ILE A 147 2.84 8.68 -3.78
C ILE A 147 1.51 8.81 -4.51
N THR A 148 0.50 8.07 -4.05
CA THR A 148 -0.85 8.12 -4.61
C THR A 148 -1.85 8.68 -3.60
N SER A 149 -2.90 9.33 -4.08
CA SER A 149 -3.98 9.82 -3.23
C SER A 149 -4.92 8.70 -2.80
N GLN A 150 -5.01 7.63 -3.60
CA GLN A 150 -6.04 6.59 -3.49
C GLN A 150 -7.45 7.20 -3.35
N HIS A 151 -7.78 8.18 -4.18
CA HIS A 151 -9.03 8.91 -4.12
C HIS A 151 -10.21 8.00 -4.52
N ARG A 152 -11.00 7.59 -3.52
CA ARG A 152 -12.20 6.76 -3.68
C ARG A 152 -13.36 7.37 -2.89
N PRO A 153 -14.00 8.41 -3.42
CA PRO A 153 -15.11 9.06 -2.73
C PRO A 153 -16.31 8.10 -2.63
N GLU A 154 -16.87 7.99 -1.43
CA GLU A 154 -18.07 7.19 -1.15
C GLU A 154 -19.04 8.00 -0.29
N GLU A 155 -20.33 7.74 -0.42
CA GLU A 155 -21.34 8.37 0.42
C GLU A 155 -21.27 7.87 1.86
N ILE A 156 -21.72 8.71 2.82
CA ILE A 156 -21.55 8.44 4.25
C ILE A 156 -22.30 7.16 4.68
N GLU A 157 -23.43 6.87 4.05
CA GLU A 157 -24.22 5.65 4.28
C GLU A 157 -23.43 4.39 3.93
N PHE A 158 -22.70 4.41 2.81
CA PHE A 158 -21.85 3.30 2.39
C PHE A 158 -20.62 3.14 3.29
N LYS A 159 -20.10 4.21 3.85
CA LYS A 159 -18.97 4.15 4.80
C LYS A 159 -19.33 3.44 6.09
N ASN A 160 -20.50 3.72 6.62
CA ASN A 160 -21.00 3.05 7.82
C ASN A 160 -21.21 1.55 7.60
N VAL A 161 -21.57 1.15 6.37
CA VAL A 161 -21.76 -0.26 6.01
C VAL A 161 -20.44 -0.93 5.58
N TRP A 162 -19.58 -0.21 4.86
CA TRP A 162 -18.37 -0.74 4.23
C TRP A 162 -17.08 -0.30 4.90
N LEU A 163 -17.10 0.40 6.01
CA LEU A 163 -15.83 0.75 6.69
C LEU A 163 -14.73 1.22 5.68
N SER A 164 -15.07 2.08 4.80
CA SER A 164 -14.14 2.72 3.90
C SER A 164 -14.29 4.21 4.10
N SER A 165 -13.39 4.91 4.24
CA SER A 165 -12.22 5.38 3.62
C SER A 165 -11.79 6.73 4.19
N VAL A 166 -10.52 6.94 4.33
CA VAL A 166 -9.86 8.25 4.51
C VAL A 166 -10.34 9.33 3.51
N ASN A 167 -11.00 8.91 2.43
CA ASN A 167 -11.46 9.82 1.38
C ASN A 167 -12.45 10.89 1.84
N GLU A 168 -13.22 10.68 2.91
CA GLU A 168 -14.08 11.75 3.42
C GLU A 168 -13.36 12.66 4.40
N TYR A 169 -12.42 12.13 5.15
CA TYR A 169 -11.51 12.99 5.90
C TYR A 169 -10.71 13.89 4.95
N ILE A 170 -10.23 13.33 3.85
CA ILE A 170 -9.59 14.06 2.76
C ILE A 170 -10.56 15.03 2.07
N LYS A 171 -11.84 14.68 1.89
CA LYS A 171 -12.86 15.51 1.25
C LYS A 171 -13.31 16.68 2.16
N ASN A 172 -13.34 16.47 3.48
CA ASN A 172 -13.75 17.47 4.46
C ASN A 172 -12.57 18.29 5.03
N ASN A 173 -11.36 17.76 4.90
CA ASN A 173 -10.13 18.48 5.17
C ASN A 173 -9.36 18.55 3.85
N PRO A 174 -9.33 19.71 3.20
CA PRO A 174 -8.71 19.81 1.88
C PRO A 174 -7.30 19.24 1.93
N THR A 175 -7.11 18.22 1.17
CA THR A 175 -5.91 17.37 1.01
C THR A 175 -4.61 18.16 0.89
N VAL A 176 -4.75 19.39 0.43
CA VAL A 176 -3.67 20.36 0.25
C VAL A 176 -2.90 20.61 1.56
N ASP A 177 -3.58 20.66 2.70
CA ASP A 177 -2.93 20.97 3.98
C ASP A 177 -2.22 19.75 4.60
N VAL A 178 -2.68 18.54 4.28
CA VAL A 178 -2.04 17.28 4.73
C VAL A 178 -0.91 16.87 3.78
N PHE A 179 -1.10 17.08 2.47
CA PHE A 179 -0.13 16.69 1.45
C PHE A 179 0.98 17.71 1.23
N LEU A 180 0.70 19.02 1.34
CA LEU A 180 1.69 20.04 1.06
C LEU A 180 2.96 19.95 1.94
N PRO A 181 2.88 19.72 3.26
CA PRO A 181 4.08 19.54 4.06
C PRO A 181 4.86 18.29 3.68
N ILE A 182 4.16 17.15 3.47
CA ILE A 182 4.79 15.88 3.07
C ILE A 182 5.44 16.01 1.70
N VAL A 183 4.73 16.62 0.76
CA VAL A 183 5.20 16.87 -0.60
C VAL A 183 6.41 17.79 -0.61
N LYS A 184 6.43 18.83 0.22
CA LYS A 184 7.58 19.74 0.33
C LYS A 184 8.83 19.04 0.86
N ASP A 185 8.66 18.21 1.89
CA ASP A 185 9.77 17.46 2.48
C ASP A 185 10.30 16.38 1.51
N ILE A 186 9.39 15.72 0.76
CA ILE A 186 9.75 14.66 -0.18
C ILE A 186 10.29 15.24 -1.49
N ASN A 187 9.70 16.32 -2.04
CA ASN A 187 10.18 16.95 -3.26
C ASN A 187 11.57 17.57 -3.13
N SER A 188 11.97 18.00 -1.94
CA SER A 188 13.36 18.41 -1.69
C SER A 188 14.36 17.26 -1.88
N GLU A 189 13.89 16.01 -1.89
CA GLU A 189 14.68 14.79 -2.03
C GLU A 189 14.36 13.95 -3.30
N GLY A 190 13.51 14.44 -4.22
CA GLY A 190 13.35 13.86 -5.56
C GLY A 190 12.27 12.80 -5.75
N ALA A 191 11.26 12.72 -4.88
CA ALA A 191 10.14 11.80 -5.09
C ALA A 191 9.11 12.31 -6.10
N PHE A 192 8.57 11.44 -6.93
CA PHE A 192 7.57 11.77 -7.95
C PHE A 192 6.14 11.60 -7.39
N ILE A 193 5.27 12.59 -7.63
CA ILE A 193 3.86 12.55 -7.21
C ILE A 193 3.00 12.31 -8.43
N SER A 194 2.24 11.22 -8.41
CA SER A 194 1.21 10.93 -9.40
C SER A 194 -0.17 11.27 -8.84
N TYR A 195 -0.90 12.11 -9.54
CA TYR A 195 -2.33 12.34 -9.30
C TYR A 195 -3.10 11.38 -10.21
N CYS A 196 -3.81 10.43 -9.63
CA CYS A 196 -4.85 9.65 -10.33
C CYS A 196 -6.21 10.13 -9.90
#